data_caf767bdbfb81c81cbf542efbf1a4fcc
#
_entry.id   caf767bdbfb81c81cbf542efbf1a4fcc
#
_cell.length_a   1.000
_cell.length_b   1.000
_cell.length_c   1.000
_cell.angle_alpha   90.00
_cell.angle_beta   90.00
_cell.angle_gamma   90.00
#
_symmetry.space_group_name_H-M   'P 1'
#
loop_
_entity.id
_entity.type
_entity.pdbx_description
1 polymer ?
#
loop_
_entity_poly.entity_id
_entity_poly.type
_entity_poly.pdbx_seq_one_letter_code
_entity_poly.pdbx_strand_id
1 'polypeptide(L)'
;LTNNIREARILTEMAREKKVVTQMGNQGGSNPLLGMVQKWIDTDALGNISKVQIWTNRPVWPQGNAMAQPDASQKPKDLYWDLWLGPAEYRDYTPGLAPFAWRGYWDYGTGALGDVGCHLVDIPFRTLGLKYPTSAECSVGAVYSQNWNPDYHPESCPPSSFITLNFDATPKSKAPIEMTWSDGGIRPAH
;
A
#
# COMPACT_ATOMS: atom_id res chain seq x y z
N LEU A 1 -1.60 -13.02 3.83
CA LEU A 1 -2.46 -14.19 3.97
C LEU A 1 -3.04 -14.66 2.63
N THR A 2 -3.21 -13.74 1.67
CA THR A 2 -3.72 -14.07 0.33
C THR A 2 -2.89 -13.35 -0.71
N ASN A 3 -2.76 -13.96 -1.89
CA ASN A 3 -2.00 -13.38 -2.98
C ASN A 3 -2.87 -12.55 -3.95
N ASN A 4 -4.17 -12.81 -3.96
CA ASN A 4 -5.09 -12.14 -4.89
C ASN A 4 -6.47 -11.87 -4.27
N ILE A 5 -7.27 -11.05 -4.97
CA ILE A 5 -8.60 -10.63 -4.51
C ILE A 5 -9.57 -11.82 -4.35
N ARG A 6 -9.48 -12.82 -5.24
CA ARG A 6 -10.36 -14.00 -5.19
C ARG A 6 -10.14 -14.78 -3.89
N GLU A 7 -8.89 -15.03 -3.53
CA GLU A 7 -8.53 -15.70 -2.28
C GLU A 7 -9.03 -14.92 -1.06
N ALA A 8 -8.86 -13.60 -1.05
CA ALA A 8 -9.36 -12.76 0.04
C ALA A 8 -10.88 -12.86 0.19
N ARG A 9 -11.63 -12.92 -0.91
CA ARG A 9 -13.09 -13.11 -0.88
C ARG A 9 -13.46 -14.48 -0.35
N ILE A 10 -12.82 -15.55 -0.83
CA ILE A 10 -13.07 -16.92 -0.37
C ILE A 10 -12.83 -17.03 1.13
N LEU A 11 -11.70 -16.50 1.64
CA LEU A 11 -11.41 -16.52 3.07
C LEU A 11 -12.43 -15.71 3.89
N THR A 12 -12.89 -14.58 3.36
CA THR A 12 -13.91 -13.76 4.02
C THR A 12 -15.25 -14.52 4.14
N GLU A 13 -15.68 -15.15 3.07
CA GLU A 13 -16.92 -15.93 3.04
C GLU A 13 -16.84 -17.16 3.96
N MET A 14 -15.72 -17.88 3.89
CA MET A 14 -15.47 -19.04 4.75
C MET A 14 -15.42 -18.65 6.23
N ALA A 15 -14.79 -17.53 6.58
CA ALA A 15 -14.74 -17.04 7.95
C ALA A 15 -16.15 -16.76 8.50
N ARG A 16 -17.04 -16.20 7.68
CA ARG A 16 -18.45 -15.99 8.05
C ARG A 16 -19.22 -17.30 8.22
N GLU A 17 -19.07 -18.21 7.24
CA GLU A 17 -19.73 -19.54 7.29
C GLU A 17 -19.31 -20.34 8.52
N LYS A 18 -17.99 -20.40 8.76
CA LYS A 18 -17.43 -21.17 9.88
C LYS A 18 -17.47 -20.42 11.22
N LYS A 19 -17.91 -19.16 11.24
CA LYS A 19 -17.98 -18.29 12.43
C LYS A 19 -16.67 -18.22 13.20
N VAL A 20 -15.56 -18.19 12.49
CA VAL A 20 -14.22 -18.05 13.07
C VAL A 20 -13.84 -16.58 13.22
N VAL A 21 -13.04 -16.28 14.23
CA VAL A 21 -12.45 -14.95 14.45
C VAL A 21 -11.16 -14.85 13.65
N THR A 22 -11.03 -13.78 12.88
CA THR A 22 -9.84 -13.49 12.09
C THR A 22 -9.30 -12.11 12.44
N GLN A 23 -7.99 -11.97 12.43
CA GLN A 23 -7.33 -10.69 12.66
C GLN A 23 -6.14 -10.52 11.72
N MET A 24 -6.07 -9.38 11.08
CA MET A 24 -4.93 -8.94 10.29
C MET A 24 -3.94 -8.15 11.17
N GLY A 25 -2.65 -8.18 10.80
CA GLY A 25 -1.58 -7.51 11.54
C GLY A 25 -1.51 -5.98 11.34
N ASN A 26 -2.59 -5.31 10.98
CA ASN A 26 -2.62 -3.85 10.82
C ASN A 26 -2.76 -3.15 12.18
N GLN A 27 -1.65 -3.02 12.90
CA GLN A 27 -1.60 -2.50 14.27
C GLN A 27 -2.14 -1.09 14.43
N GLY A 28 -2.04 -0.23 13.40
CA GLY A 28 -2.60 1.12 13.40
C GLY A 28 -4.13 1.13 13.60
N GLY A 29 -4.81 0.11 13.10
CA GLY A 29 -6.26 -0.07 13.26
C GLY A 29 -6.72 -0.31 14.70
N SER A 30 -5.79 -0.64 15.61
CA SER A 30 -6.06 -0.80 17.06
C SER A 30 -5.63 0.41 17.89
N ASN A 31 -5.19 1.50 17.24
CA ASN A 31 -4.77 2.71 17.95
C ASN A 31 -5.97 3.41 18.61
N PRO A 32 -5.91 3.70 19.93
CA PRO A 32 -6.99 4.42 20.63
C PRO A 32 -7.35 5.78 20.01
N LEU A 33 -6.41 6.44 19.36
CA LEU A 33 -6.65 7.70 18.65
C LEU A 33 -7.69 7.58 17.54
N LEU A 34 -7.87 6.39 16.97
CA LEU A 34 -8.90 6.15 15.96
C LEU A 34 -10.31 6.44 16.51
N GLY A 35 -10.57 6.03 17.76
CA GLY A 35 -11.82 6.33 18.43
C GLY A 35 -12.05 7.82 18.66
N MET A 36 -10.97 8.58 18.88
CA MET A 36 -11.05 10.04 19.02
C MET A 36 -11.38 10.71 17.68
N VAL A 37 -10.74 10.32 16.60
CA VAL A 37 -11.05 10.82 15.25
C VAL A 37 -12.49 10.47 14.88
N GLN A 38 -12.93 9.25 15.15
CA GLN A 38 -14.31 8.83 14.92
C GLN A 38 -15.30 9.72 15.68
N LYS A 39 -15.01 10.02 16.95
CA LYS A 39 -15.86 10.91 17.76
C LYS A 39 -15.94 12.31 17.17
N TRP A 40 -14.84 12.89 16.70
CA TRP A 40 -14.86 14.21 16.08
C TRP A 40 -15.72 14.26 14.83
N ILE A 41 -15.67 13.22 14.01
CA ILE A 41 -16.52 13.09 12.81
C ILE A 41 -17.99 12.91 13.21
N ASP A 42 -18.28 12.02 14.17
CA ASP A 42 -19.65 11.73 14.61
C ASP A 42 -20.34 12.90 15.29
N THR A 43 -19.58 13.81 15.91
CA THR A 43 -20.08 15.02 16.55
C THR A 43 -20.01 16.27 15.65
N ASP A 44 -19.67 16.11 14.37
CA ASP A 44 -19.49 17.21 13.41
C ASP A 44 -18.44 18.27 13.85
N ALA A 45 -17.53 17.90 14.72
CA ALA A 45 -16.50 18.80 15.24
C ALA A 45 -15.50 19.26 14.17
N LEU A 46 -15.33 18.50 13.10
CA LEU A 46 -14.48 18.82 11.95
C LEU A 46 -15.26 19.48 10.80
N GLY A 47 -16.58 19.60 10.94
CA GLY A 47 -17.44 20.06 9.87
C GLY A 47 -17.46 19.08 8.68
N ASN A 48 -17.84 19.59 7.52
CA ASN A 48 -17.99 18.79 6.31
C ASN A 48 -16.62 18.54 5.64
N ILE A 49 -16.13 17.32 5.70
CA ILE A 49 -14.82 16.93 5.16
C ILE A 49 -14.96 16.67 3.67
N SER A 50 -14.35 17.52 2.85
CA SER A 50 -14.30 17.38 1.39
C SER A 50 -12.92 16.97 0.86
N LYS A 51 -11.88 17.04 1.71
CA LYS A 51 -10.51 16.73 1.31
C LYS A 51 -9.76 15.96 2.38
N VAL A 52 -9.05 14.92 1.95
CA VAL A 52 -8.15 14.12 2.78
C VAL A 52 -6.78 14.06 2.10
N GLN A 53 -5.74 14.40 2.81
CA GLN A 53 -4.37 14.34 2.29
C GLN A 53 -3.55 13.33 3.10
N ILE A 54 -3.00 12.36 2.43
CA ILE A 54 -2.18 11.29 3.01
C ILE A 54 -0.82 11.32 2.34
N TRP A 55 0.23 11.27 3.14
CA TRP A 55 1.59 11.23 2.60
C TRP A 55 2.52 10.41 3.49
N THR A 56 3.60 9.92 2.90
CA THR A 56 4.62 9.17 3.60
C THR A 56 6.01 9.46 3.04
N ASN A 57 7.04 9.28 3.85
CA ASN A 57 8.43 9.33 3.40
C ASN A 57 8.92 8.02 2.77
N ARG A 58 8.05 7.01 2.68
CA ARG A 58 8.36 5.76 1.99
C ARG A 58 8.42 5.98 0.48
N PRO A 59 9.17 5.13 -0.27
CA PRO A 59 9.91 3.96 0.18
C PRO A 59 11.23 4.32 0.88
N VAL A 60 11.67 3.44 1.78
CA VAL A 60 13.03 3.43 2.36
C VAL A 60 13.82 2.18 1.92
N TRP A 61 13.29 1.49 0.93
CA TRP A 61 13.86 0.38 0.20
C TRP A 61 14.00 0.77 -1.28
N PRO A 62 14.82 0.05 -2.07
CA PRO A 62 14.98 0.33 -3.49
C PRO A 62 13.64 0.20 -4.23
N GLN A 63 13.29 1.24 -4.98
CA GLN A 63 12.15 1.30 -5.89
C GLN A 63 12.54 2.09 -7.13
N GLY A 64 12.01 1.72 -8.31
CA GLY A 64 12.38 2.34 -9.58
C GLY A 64 13.74 1.88 -10.13
N ASN A 65 14.33 0.84 -9.57
CA ASN A 65 15.64 0.32 -9.96
C ASN A 65 15.51 -1.13 -10.44
N ALA A 66 16.46 -1.57 -11.27
CA ALA A 66 16.57 -2.95 -11.65
C ALA A 66 16.71 -3.87 -10.43
N MET A 67 16.08 -5.03 -10.50
CA MET A 67 16.33 -6.09 -9.55
C MET A 67 17.75 -6.64 -9.74
N ALA A 68 18.41 -7.00 -8.64
CA ALA A 68 19.73 -7.63 -8.72
C ALA A 68 19.67 -8.93 -9.56
N GLN A 69 20.80 -9.28 -10.16
CA GLN A 69 20.90 -10.57 -10.86
C GLN A 69 20.89 -11.73 -9.86
N PRO A 70 20.27 -12.85 -10.21
CA PRO A 70 20.29 -14.03 -9.37
C PRO A 70 21.73 -14.49 -9.07
N ASP A 71 21.99 -14.87 -7.82
CA ASP A 71 23.26 -15.41 -7.38
C ASP A 71 23.06 -16.42 -6.23
N ALA A 72 22.96 -17.69 -6.59
CA ALA A 72 22.73 -18.78 -5.64
C ALA A 72 23.88 -18.92 -4.61
N SER A 73 25.10 -18.44 -4.93
CA SER A 73 26.26 -18.52 -4.01
C SER A 73 26.10 -17.61 -2.79
N GLN A 74 25.30 -16.58 -2.89
CA GLN A 74 25.01 -15.63 -1.80
C GLN A 74 23.80 -16.04 -0.95
N LYS A 75 23.11 -17.14 -1.27
CA LYS A 75 21.96 -17.59 -0.50
C LYS A 75 22.35 -18.00 0.94
N PRO A 76 21.75 -17.42 1.98
CA PRO A 76 21.94 -17.89 3.35
C PRO A 76 21.60 -19.39 3.48
N LYS A 77 22.42 -20.12 4.24
CA LYS A 77 22.28 -21.59 4.37
C LYS A 77 20.97 -22.01 5.03
N ASP A 78 20.43 -21.17 5.91
CA ASP A 78 19.21 -21.37 6.68
C ASP A 78 17.96 -20.77 6.00
N LEU A 79 18.10 -20.20 4.80
CA LEU A 79 16.98 -19.68 4.03
C LEU A 79 16.43 -20.73 3.07
N TYR A 80 15.20 -21.14 3.30
CA TYR A 80 14.41 -21.97 2.40
C TYR A 80 13.77 -21.06 1.34
N TRP A 81 14.51 -20.85 0.25
CA TRP A 81 14.18 -19.84 -0.76
C TRP A 81 12.87 -20.12 -1.51
N ASP A 82 12.59 -21.37 -1.83
CA ASP A 82 11.35 -21.82 -2.42
C ASP A 82 10.12 -21.50 -1.55
N LEU A 83 10.25 -21.71 -0.24
CA LEU A 83 9.19 -21.35 0.71
C LEU A 83 9.04 -19.84 0.88
N TRP A 84 10.16 -19.10 0.78
CA TRP A 84 10.12 -17.64 0.82
C TRP A 84 9.44 -17.05 -0.40
N LEU A 85 9.68 -17.59 -1.59
CA LEU A 85 9.01 -17.18 -2.83
C LEU A 85 7.48 -17.37 -2.74
N GLY A 86 7.02 -18.40 -2.05
CA GLY A 86 5.59 -18.69 -1.90
C GLY A 86 4.91 -18.89 -3.25
N PRO A 87 3.82 -18.14 -3.55
CA PRO A 87 3.09 -18.27 -4.80
C PRO A 87 3.67 -17.46 -5.97
N ALA A 88 4.78 -16.74 -5.75
CA ALA A 88 5.44 -16.02 -6.83
C ALA A 88 6.10 -16.99 -7.81
N GLU A 89 6.31 -16.53 -9.04
CA GLU A 89 7.01 -17.34 -10.04
C GLU A 89 8.43 -17.68 -9.55
N TYR A 90 8.84 -18.94 -9.78
CA TYR A 90 10.15 -19.39 -9.36
C TYR A 90 11.26 -18.62 -10.07
N ARG A 91 12.24 -18.20 -9.27
CA ARG A 91 13.53 -17.68 -9.75
C ARG A 91 14.63 -18.10 -8.78
N ASP A 92 15.86 -18.13 -9.27
CA ASP A 92 17.03 -18.37 -8.44
C ASP A 92 17.19 -17.26 -7.39
N TYR A 93 17.87 -17.59 -6.30
CA TYR A 93 18.11 -16.65 -5.22
C TYR A 93 18.65 -15.32 -5.74
N THR A 94 17.96 -14.26 -5.41
CA THR A 94 18.32 -12.88 -5.79
C THR A 94 18.73 -12.11 -4.56
N PRO A 95 20.02 -11.70 -4.47
CA PRO A 95 20.52 -10.94 -3.34
C PRO A 95 19.73 -9.65 -3.10
N GLY A 96 19.57 -9.30 -1.84
CA GLY A 96 18.93 -8.05 -1.43
C GLY A 96 17.39 -8.08 -1.38
N LEU A 97 16.71 -9.06 -1.98
CA LEU A 97 15.24 -9.16 -1.86
C LEU A 97 14.83 -9.44 -0.42
N ALA A 98 15.27 -10.56 0.13
CA ALA A 98 15.05 -10.87 1.52
C ALA A 98 16.11 -10.16 2.41
N PRO A 99 15.75 -9.72 3.61
CA PRO A 99 14.41 -9.81 4.24
C PRO A 99 13.53 -8.58 4.00
N PHE A 100 14.00 -7.56 3.27
CA PHE A 100 13.34 -6.25 3.31
C PHE A 100 13.02 -5.63 1.94
N ALA A 101 13.93 -5.68 0.96
CA ALA A 101 13.80 -4.89 -0.27
C ALA A 101 12.76 -5.45 -1.28
N TRP A 102 12.24 -6.66 -1.05
CA TRP A 102 11.19 -7.29 -1.86
C TRP A 102 9.97 -6.38 -2.08
N ARG A 103 9.71 -5.46 -1.17
CA ARG A 103 8.59 -4.51 -1.20
C ARG A 103 8.55 -3.65 -2.46
N GLY A 104 9.70 -3.39 -3.05
CA GLY A 104 9.86 -2.54 -4.23
C GLY A 104 9.63 -3.24 -5.57
N TYR A 105 9.33 -4.53 -5.58
CA TYR A 105 9.18 -5.33 -6.80
C TYR A 105 7.81 -5.98 -6.87
N TRP A 106 7.14 -5.87 -8.04
CA TRP A 106 5.75 -6.27 -8.21
C TRP A 106 5.50 -7.77 -8.00
N ASP A 107 6.50 -8.62 -8.22
CA ASP A 107 6.38 -10.06 -7.99
C ASP A 107 6.15 -10.40 -6.51
N TYR A 108 6.58 -9.54 -5.59
CA TYR A 108 6.60 -9.80 -4.16
C TYR A 108 5.87 -8.76 -3.33
N GLY A 109 5.86 -7.51 -3.78
CA GLY A 109 5.32 -6.37 -3.06
C GLY A 109 4.53 -5.43 -3.97
N THR A 110 4.03 -4.36 -3.37
CA THR A 110 3.21 -3.36 -4.05
C THR A 110 3.68 -1.93 -3.77
N GLY A 111 4.99 -1.81 -3.52
CA GLY A 111 5.63 -0.53 -3.28
C GLY A 111 5.14 0.19 -2.02
N ALA A 112 5.44 1.48 -1.94
CA ALA A 112 5.10 2.31 -0.79
C ALA A 112 3.58 2.40 -0.54
N LEU A 113 2.78 2.47 -1.59
CA LEU A 113 1.32 2.52 -1.45
C LEU A 113 0.78 1.25 -0.78
N GLY A 114 1.17 0.08 -1.25
CA GLY A 114 0.68 -1.18 -0.69
C GLY A 114 1.20 -1.46 0.70
N ASP A 115 2.48 -1.16 0.97
CA ASP A 115 3.11 -1.39 2.27
C ASP A 115 2.58 -0.46 3.37
N VAL A 116 2.32 0.81 3.05
CA VAL A 116 1.95 1.84 4.04
C VAL A 116 0.51 2.31 3.91
N GLY A 117 -0.10 2.18 2.76
CA GLY A 117 -1.50 2.58 2.54
C GLY A 117 -2.46 1.87 3.49
N CYS A 118 -2.24 0.58 3.77
CA CYS A 118 -3.03 -0.19 4.73
C CYS A 118 -3.01 0.41 6.15
N HIS A 119 -1.99 1.18 6.50
CA HIS A 119 -1.90 1.87 7.79
C HIS A 119 -2.53 3.26 7.77
N LEU A 120 -2.33 4.02 6.71
CA LEU A 120 -2.70 5.43 6.65
C LEU A 120 -4.07 5.68 6.04
N VAL A 121 -4.43 4.92 4.99
CA VAL A 121 -5.76 5.03 4.35
C VAL A 121 -6.86 4.43 5.23
N ASP A 122 -6.54 3.46 6.07
CA ASP A 122 -7.50 2.80 6.98
C ASP A 122 -8.26 3.81 7.84
N ILE A 123 -7.58 4.83 8.35
CA ILE A 123 -8.18 5.84 9.24
C ILE A 123 -9.32 6.59 8.55
N PRO A 124 -9.08 7.35 7.47
CA PRO A 124 -10.16 8.07 6.78
C PRO A 124 -11.17 7.11 6.13
N PHE A 125 -10.73 5.97 5.62
CA PHE A 125 -11.61 4.99 5.00
C PHE A 125 -12.70 4.51 5.97
N ARG A 126 -12.31 4.15 7.19
CA ARG A 126 -13.24 3.69 8.22
C ARG A 126 -14.07 4.81 8.82
N THR A 127 -13.42 5.90 9.21
CA THR A 127 -14.07 6.98 9.97
C THR A 127 -15.04 7.79 9.11
N LEU A 128 -14.77 7.93 7.82
CA LEU A 128 -15.67 8.60 6.86
C LEU A 128 -16.66 7.64 6.19
N GLY A 129 -16.56 6.33 6.44
CA GLY A 129 -17.42 5.33 5.84
C GLY A 129 -17.26 5.22 4.32
N LEU A 130 -16.02 5.40 3.83
CA LEU A 130 -15.71 5.30 2.41
C LEU A 130 -15.91 3.87 1.91
N LYS A 131 -16.16 3.72 0.60
CA LYS A 131 -16.29 2.42 -0.07
C LYS A 131 -15.38 2.40 -1.30
N TYR A 132 -15.95 2.47 -2.47
CA TYR A 132 -15.23 2.44 -3.74
C TYR A 132 -15.02 3.86 -4.26
N PRO A 133 -13.83 4.21 -4.74
CA PRO A 133 -13.65 5.48 -5.43
C PRO A 133 -14.42 5.49 -6.75
N THR A 134 -14.93 6.65 -7.12
CA THR A 134 -15.60 6.89 -8.40
C THR A 134 -14.61 7.15 -9.53
N SER A 135 -13.43 7.65 -9.18
CA SER A 135 -12.30 7.80 -10.10
C SER A 135 -10.97 7.69 -9.37
N ALA A 136 -9.94 7.31 -10.11
CA ALA A 136 -8.56 7.25 -9.64
C ALA A 136 -7.64 7.80 -10.74
N GLU A 137 -6.73 8.70 -10.34
CA GLU A 137 -5.69 9.25 -11.20
C GLU A 137 -4.33 9.02 -10.52
N CYS A 138 -3.30 8.74 -11.31
CA CYS A 138 -1.96 8.49 -10.79
C CYS A 138 -0.90 9.16 -11.65
N SER A 139 0.04 9.82 -10.98
CA SER A 139 1.31 10.27 -11.56
C SER A 139 2.45 9.60 -10.81
N VAL A 140 3.50 9.23 -11.53
CA VAL A 140 4.66 8.56 -10.95
C VAL A 140 5.96 9.29 -11.28
N GLY A 141 6.92 9.21 -10.37
CA GLY A 141 8.28 9.66 -10.63
C GLY A 141 9.06 8.66 -11.47
N ALA A 142 10.17 9.12 -12.02
CA ALA A 142 11.11 8.30 -12.77
C ALA A 142 12.54 8.50 -12.23
N VAL A 143 13.38 7.47 -12.41
CA VAL A 143 14.82 7.53 -12.17
C VAL A 143 15.51 7.76 -13.50
N TYR A 144 16.59 8.51 -13.50
CA TYR A 144 17.42 8.78 -14.68
C TYR A 144 18.88 8.46 -14.32
N SER A 145 19.37 7.32 -14.74
CA SER A 145 20.79 6.97 -14.66
C SER A 145 21.59 7.52 -15.84
N GLN A 146 20.90 7.81 -16.95
CA GLN A 146 21.44 8.42 -18.15
C GLN A 146 20.65 9.68 -18.52
N ASN A 147 21.34 10.68 -19.08
CA ASN A 147 20.70 11.91 -19.50
C ASN A 147 19.58 11.67 -20.52
N TRP A 148 18.44 12.32 -20.33
CA TRP A 148 17.27 12.37 -21.21
C TRP A 148 16.45 11.09 -21.34
N ASN A 149 16.94 9.95 -20.83
CA ASN A 149 16.23 8.67 -20.91
C ASN A 149 15.85 8.23 -19.50
N PRO A 150 14.56 8.14 -19.17
CA PRO A 150 14.14 7.55 -17.91
C PRO A 150 14.50 6.06 -17.89
N ASP A 151 14.95 5.59 -16.76
CA ASP A 151 15.17 4.17 -16.55
C ASP A 151 13.82 3.45 -16.59
N TYR A 152 13.78 2.33 -17.28
CA TYR A 152 12.57 1.51 -17.39
C TYR A 152 12.80 0.14 -16.78
N HIS A 153 12.19 -0.07 -15.62
CA HIS A 153 12.25 -1.31 -14.84
C HIS A 153 10.83 -1.78 -14.53
N PRO A 154 10.16 -2.48 -15.48
CA PRO A 154 8.76 -2.87 -15.33
C PRO A 154 8.51 -3.81 -14.15
N GLU A 155 9.53 -4.50 -13.68
CA GLU A 155 9.47 -5.34 -12.48
C GLU A 155 9.44 -4.54 -11.16
N SER A 156 9.85 -3.27 -11.20
CA SER A 156 9.97 -2.41 -10.02
C SER A 156 8.78 -1.47 -9.87
N CYS A 157 8.37 -1.25 -8.64
CA CYS A 157 7.42 -0.18 -8.32
C CYS A 157 8.07 1.20 -8.55
N PRO A 158 7.30 2.24 -8.90
CA PRO A 158 7.85 3.57 -9.15
C PRO A 158 8.48 4.19 -7.88
N PRO A 159 9.54 4.99 -8.00
CA PRO A 159 10.26 5.57 -6.86
C PRO A 159 9.42 6.55 -6.05
N SER A 160 8.41 7.14 -6.65
CA SER A 160 7.44 8.01 -6.00
C SER A 160 6.12 7.98 -6.75
N SER A 161 5.03 8.27 -6.05
CA SER A 161 3.72 8.41 -6.64
C SER A 161 2.92 9.54 -6.04
N PHE A 162 2.01 10.10 -6.86
CA PHE A 162 0.95 11.00 -6.42
C PHE A 162 -0.37 10.46 -7.00
N ILE A 163 -1.31 10.15 -6.12
CA ILE A 163 -2.57 9.52 -6.50
C ILE A 163 -3.73 10.36 -5.98
N THR A 164 -4.72 10.59 -6.82
CA THR A 164 -5.99 11.23 -6.45
C THR A 164 -7.11 10.21 -6.57
N LEU A 165 -7.87 10.03 -5.50
CA LEU A 165 -9.06 9.20 -5.44
C LEU A 165 -10.26 10.07 -5.12
N ASN A 166 -11.31 9.98 -5.92
CA ASN A 166 -12.56 10.68 -5.65
C ASN A 166 -13.63 9.72 -5.16
N PHE A 167 -14.37 10.13 -4.15
CA PHE A 167 -15.45 9.37 -3.54
C PHE A 167 -16.74 10.19 -3.52
N ASP A 168 -17.87 9.52 -3.65
CA ASP A 168 -19.16 10.13 -3.40
C ASP A 168 -19.33 10.52 -1.94
N ALA A 169 -20.29 11.40 -1.68
CA ALA A 169 -20.74 11.73 -0.33
C ALA A 169 -21.13 10.46 0.46
N THR A 170 -20.88 10.49 1.76
CA THR A 170 -21.21 9.39 2.67
C THR A 170 -22.15 9.87 3.77
N PRO A 171 -22.73 8.99 4.57
CA PRO A 171 -23.47 9.41 5.76
C PRO A 171 -22.63 10.24 6.76
N LYS A 172 -21.31 10.17 6.66
CA LYS A 172 -20.35 10.87 7.53
C LYS A 172 -19.76 12.14 6.90
N SER A 173 -19.95 12.34 5.60
CA SER A 173 -19.57 13.57 4.90
C SER A 173 -20.60 13.88 3.82
N LYS A 174 -21.22 15.05 3.91
CA LYS A 174 -22.30 15.49 3.01
C LYS A 174 -21.80 15.95 1.64
N ALA A 175 -20.50 16.11 1.46
CA ALA A 175 -19.88 16.45 0.19
C ALA A 175 -19.08 15.29 -0.37
N PRO A 176 -18.86 15.22 -1.69
CA PRO A 176 -17.84 14.34 -2.27
C PRO A 176 -16.47 14.59 -1.64
N ILE A 177 -15.68 13.55 -1.57
CA ILE A 177 -14.37 13.56 -0.90
C ILE A 177 -13.28 13.32 -1.93
N GLU A 178 -12.35 14.25 -2.03
CA GLU A 178 -11.07 14.07 -2.72
C GLU A 178 -10.05 13.55 -1.72
N MET A 179 -9.49 12.38 -1.97
CA MET A 179 -8.39 11.81 -1.18
C MET A 179 -7.13 11.80 -2.04
N THR A 180 -6.06 12.43 -1.55
CA THR A 180 -4.76 12.35 -2.20
C THR A 180 -3.79 11.50 -1.38
N TRP A 181 -3.00 10.72 -2.10
CA TRP A 181 -1.85 9.99 -1.59
C TRP A 181 -0.59 10.52 -2.23
N SER A 182 0.49 10.68 -1.46
CA SER A 182 1.82 10.91 -2.03
C SER A 182 2.90 10.17 -1.24
N ASP A 183 3.90 9.67 -1.96
CA ASP A 183 5.04 8.97 -1.42
C ASP A 183 6.36 9.43 -2.08
N GLY A 184 7.49 8.78 -1.75
CA GLY A 184 8.79 9.18 -2.28
C GLY A 184 9.27 10.54 -1.79
N GLY A 185 8.77 11.01 -0.64
CA GLY A 185 9.13 12.32 -0.07
C GLY A 185 8.29 13.49 -0.59
N ILE A 186 7.35 13.26 -1.49
CA ILE A 186 6.40 14.28 -1.95
C ILE A 186 5.43 14.61 -0.80
N ARG A 187 5.32 15.89 -0.47
CA ARG A 187 4.41 16.39 0.57
C ARG A 187 3.34 17.28 -0.04
N PRO A 188 2.13 17.31 0.52
CA PRO A 188 1.13 18.28 0.12
C PRO A 188 1.61 19.71 0.44
N ALA A 189 1.13 20.67 -0.31
CA ALA A 189 1.31 22.07 0.01
C ALA A 189 0.61 22.40 1.35
N HIS A 190 1.26 23.23 2.16
CA HIS A 190 0.73 23.73 3.42
C HIS A 190 -0.06 25.01 3.22
#